data_f4308caa55bb8003fcaa6b1902d92d50
#
_entry.id   f4308caa55bb8003fcaa6b1902d92d50
#
_cell.length_a   1.000
_cell.length_b   1.000
_cell.length_c   1.000
_cell.angle_alpha   90.00
_cell.angle_beta   90.00
_cell.angle_gamma   90.00
#
_symmetry.space_group_name_H-M   'P 1'
#
loop_
_entity.id
_entity.type
_entity.pdbx_description
1 polymer ?
#
loop_
_entity_poly.entity_id
_entity_poly.type
_entity_poly.pdbx_seq_one_letter_code
_entity_poly.pdbx_strand_id
1 'polypeptide(L)'
;MYCTRKVNDDYTWVGADCRRLALFEGVFGVPDGISFNSYLLTDEMTVLFDTVDSAVRRTFRENLAHALAGRELDYIVVHHMEPDHAAELADMVKDYPRVQILCSAMAKTMVGQFFGPELAGRITAVKEGETLCTGRHTLRFVAAPMVHWPEVMMTYDETDKLLLSADAFGCFGALNGSLFADEMDFDRDFLDEARRYYTNIVGKYGPQVQAVLKKAETLDIEMLLPLHGFVWRQDLAYFLGKYDLWSRYEPEVRGVMIAYASVYGNTENAANVLACRLAEKGVKVKMFDASVTPASYIVSDAFKYSHLVFAATTYNMGIFVTMEQLLLDIAAHQLAERRYALIENGSWSPVSGKKMDALLSPLKGWSAIEAPLTVKSALRPDQEAQIERLADTIAADVAKDPATDTDENGEKHRFVCKVCGYVYEGGTLPEDYKCPLCGAGAEYFREEA
;
A
#
# COMPACT_ATOMS: atom_id res chain seq x y z
N MET A 1 -2.12 15.72 30.49
CA MET A 1 -0.82 14.98 30.57
C MET A 1 -0.43 14.62 29.16
N TYR A 2 0.78 14.92 28.76
CA TYR A 2 1.31 14.77 27.39
C TYR A 2 2.16 13.49 27.23
N CYS A 3 2.35 13.05 25.97
CA CYS A 3 3.17 11.92 25.59
C CYS A 3 3.97 12.21 24.29
N THR A 4 4.62 13.36 24.25
CA THR A 4 5.46 13.79 23.11
C THR A 4 6.79 13.04 23.06
N ARG A 5 7.37 12.91 21.86
CA ARG A 5 8.71 12.38 21.62
C ARG A 5 9.52 13.36 20.76
N LYS A 6 10.77 13.59 21.10
CA LYS A 6 11.70 14.35 20.25
C LYS A 6 12.10 13.49 19.06
N VAL A 7 12.01 14.08 17.86
CA VAL A 7 12.60 13.53 16.64
C VAL A 7 14.07 13.90 16.59
N ASN A 8 14.36 15.19 16.79
CA ASN A 8 15.68 15.77 16.97
C ASN A 8 15.57 17.02 17.88
N ASP A 9 16.53 17.93 17.85
CA ASP A 9 16.52 19.12 18.72
C ASP A 9 15.35 20.04 18.41
N ASP A 10 14.97 20.20 17.13
CA ASP A 10 13.96 21.16 16.67
C ASP A 10 12.62 20.52 16.36
N TYR A 11 12.59 19.23 15.96
CA TYR A 11 11.36 18.52 15.66
C TYR A 11 10.84 17.69 16.84
N THR A 12 9.55 17.81 17.10
CA THR A 12 8.85 17.04 18.14
C THR A 12 7.65 16.35 17.53
N TRP A 13 7.53 15.03 17.72
CA TRP A 13 6.30 14.30 17.47
C TRP A 13 5.24 14.70 18.51
N VAL A 14 4.09 15.15 18.03
CA VAL A 14 2.94 15.61 18.82
C VAL A 14 1.67 14.84 18.54
N GLY A 15 1.75 13.81 17.71
CA GLY A 15 0.65 12.92 17.36
C GLY A 15 0.09 12.11 18.52
N ALA A 16 -0.69 11.08 18.21
CA ALA A 16 -1.24 10.19 19.23
C ALA A 16 -1.56 8.79 18.68
N ASP A 17 -1.46 7.79 19.54
CA ASP A 17 -1.92 6.42 19.27
C ASP A 17 -3.42 6.24 19.57
N CYS A 18 -4.13 5.52 18.73
CA CYS A 18 -5.48 5.05 19.00
C CYS A 18 -5.55 3.52 19.03
N ARG A 19 -5.88 2.94 20.18
CA ARG A 19 -6.08 1.49 20.38
C ARG A 19 -7.56 1.12 20.59
N ARG A 20 -8.46 2.09 20.45
CA ARG A 20 -9.91 1.88 20.63
C ARG A 20 -10.66 1.82 19.31
N LEU A 21 -9.98 2.16 18.22
CA LEU A 21 -10.53 2.08 16.88
C LEU A 21 -10.51 0.61 16.44
N ALA A 22 -11.68 0.03 16.19
CA ALA A 22 -11.77 -1.35 15.72
C ALA A 22 -11.45 -1.46 14.22
N LEU A 23 -11.87 -0.47 13.46
CA LEU A 23 -11.66 -0.38 12.01
C LEU A 23 -11.08 0.99 11.65
N PHE A 24 -9.95 1.01 10.97
CA PHE A 24 -9.43 2.19 10.29
C PHE A 24 -10.14 2.33 8.94
N GLU A 25 -10.47 3.56 8.52
CA GLU A 25 -11.29 3.86 7.33
C GLU A 25 -12.61 3.07 7.24
N GLY A 26 -13.10 2.55 8.37
CA GLY A 26 -14.33 1.75 8.42
C GLY A 26 -14.22 0.36 7.80
N VAL A 27 -13.05 -0.07 7.33
CA VAL A 27 -12.84 -1.35 6.62
C VAL A 27 -11.62 -2.13 7.11
N PHE A 28 -10.54 -1.48 7.52
CA PHE A 28 -9.30 -2.16 7.90
C PHE A 28 -9.27 -2.42 9.40
N GLY A 29 -9.32 -3.70 9.79
CA GLY A 29 -9.14 -4.07 11.20
C GLY A 29 -7.75 -3.67 11.70
N VAL A 30 -7.69 -3.00 12.86
CA VAL A 30 -6.43 -2.56 13.49
C VAL A 30 -6.37 -3.06 14.94
N PRO A 31 -6.18 -4.39 15.14
CA PRO A 31 -6.18 -5.00 16.46
C PRO A 31 -5.10 -4.43 17.38
N ASP A 32 -3.96 -4.03 16.83
CA ASP A 32 -2.85 -3.43 17.55
C ASP A 32 -2.91 -1.88 17.55
N GLY A 33 -4.05 -1.31 17.14
CA GLY A 33 -4.26 0.11 17.05
C GLY A 33 -3.65 0.73 15.79
N ILE A 34 -3.55 2.07 15.81
CA ILE A 34 -2.93 2.89 14.77
C ILE A 34 -2.36 4.16 15.40
N SER A 35 -1.26 4.66 14.86
CA SER A 35 -0.75 5.99 15.19
C SER A 35 -1.26 7.03 14.19
N PHE A 36 -1.61 8.21 14.69
CA PHE A 36 -1.84 9.42 13.89
C PHE A 36 -0.69 10.38 14.21
N ASN A 37 0.24 10.49 13.27
CA ASN A 37 1.44 11.28 13.48
C ASN A 37 1.21 12.73 13.06
N SER A 38 1.71 13.63 13.87
CA SER A 38 1.83 15.05 13.57
C SER A 38 3.14 15.54 14.18
N TYR A 39 3.79 16.46 13.52
CA TYR A 39 5.12 16.93 13.92
C TYR A 39 5.13 18.44 14.09
N LEU A 40 5.86 18.92 15.11
CA LEU A 40 6.05 20.34 15.35
C LEU A 40 7.52 20.68 15.15
N LEU A 41 7.79 21.59 14.23
CA LEU A 41 9.08 22.28 14.11
C LEU A 41 9.07 23.52 14.98
N THR A 42 10.09 23.67 15.82
CA THR A 42 10.32 24.81 16.67
C THR A 42 11.63 25.51 16.27
N ASP A 43 11.50 26.55 15.46
CA ASP A 43 12.60 27.37 14.95
C ASP A 43 12.31 28.86 15.31
N GLU A 44 12.81 29.84 14.55
CA GLU A 44 12.35 31.22 14.67
C GLU A 44 10.84 31.31 14.49
N MET A 45 10.32 30.63 13.43
CA MET A 45 8.90 30.36 13.23
C MET A 45 8.56 28.96 13.72
N THR A 46 7.31 28.77 14.12
CA THR A 46 6.80 27.49 14.59
C THR A 46 5.84 26.89 13.55
N VAL A 47 6.12 25.67 13.09
CA VAL A 47 5.38 25.00 12.03
C VAL A 47 4.82 23.68 12.51
N LEU A 48 3.50 23.49 12.41
CA LEU A 48 2.82 22.21 12.61
C LEU A 48 2.65 21.52 11.27
N PHE A 49 2.99 20.24 11.19
CA PHE A 49 2.77 19.41 10.02
C PHE A 49 1.62 18.44 10.27
N ASP A 50 0.53 18.66 9.52
CA ASP A 50 -0.75 17.98 9.61
C ASP A 50 -1.38 18.03 11.01
N THR A 51 -2.59 17.55 11.13
CA THR A 51 -3.29 17.34 12.38
C THR A 51 -3.53 15.85 12.59
N VAL A 52 -4.61 15.47 13.28
CA VAL A 52 -4.91 14.08 13.60
C VAL A 52 -6.40 13.78 13.48
N ASP A 53 -6.76 12.50 13.55
CA ASP A 53 -8.15 12.05 13.67
C ASP A 53 -8.81 12.61 14.94
N SER A 54 -10.09 12.91 14.84
CA SER A 54 -10.92 13.42 15.94
C SER A 54 -10.97 12.48 17.16
N ALA A 55 -10.75 11.18 16.98
CA ALA A 55 -10.72 10.19 18.06
C ALA A 55 -9.58 10.42 19.06
N VAL A 56 -8.50 11.05 18.63
CA VAL A 56 -7.31 11.33 19.44
C VAL A 56 -7.09 12.83 19.70
N ARG A 57 -8.01 13.68 19.29
CA ARG A 57 -8.02 15.14 19.44
C ARG A 57 -7.45 15.62 20.78
N ARG A 58 -7.94 15.07 21.87
CA ARG A 58 -7.56 15.51 23.21
C ARG A 58 -6.06 15.31 23.46
N THR A 59 -5.55 14.14 23.17
CA THR A 59 -4.14 13.80 23.38
C THR A 59 -3.25 14.67 22.50
N PHE A 60 -3.61 14.82 21.23
CA PHE A 60 -2.89 15.70 20.30
C PHE A 60 -2.80 17.14 20.82
N ARG A 61 -3.93 17.72 21.28
CA ARG A 61 -3.95 19.10 21.78
C ARG A 61 -3.12 19.27 23.06
N GLU A 62 -3.14 18.30 23.96
CA GLU A 62 -2.30 18.30 25.17
C GLU A 62 -0.80 18.19 24.78
N ASN A 63 -0.47 17.37 23.77
CA ASN A 63 0.89 17.21 23.25
C ASN A 63 1.38 18.49 22.58
N LEU A 64 0.58 19.06 21.68
CA LEU A 64 0.90 20.29 20.96
C LEU A 64 1.09 21.46 21.94
N ALA A 65 0.18 21.66 22.89
CA ALA A 65 0.30 22.71 23.90
C ALA A 65 1.59 22.58 24.74
N HIS A 66 1.97 21.36 25.08
CA HIS A 66 3.22 21.10 25.77
C HIS A 66 4.44 21.42 24.91
N ALA A 67 4.45 20.96 23.66
CA ALA A 67 5.59 21.16 22.76
C ALA A 67 5.77 22.64 22.36
N LEU A 68 4.67 23.37 22.19
CA LEU A 68 4.69 24.82 21.94
C LEU A 68 5.28 25.62 23.11
N ALA A 69 5.12 25.15 24.34
CA ALA A 69 5.65 25.82 25.54
C ALA A 69 5.30 27.32 25.63
N GLY A 70 4.09 27.71 25.18
CA GLY A 70 3.60 29.08 25.17
C GLY A 70 3.96 29.89 23.91
N ARG A 71 4.63 29.30 22.90
CA ARG A 71 4.86 29.94 21.61
C ARG A 71 3.56 29.99 20.82
N GLU A 72 3.46 30.97 19.94
CA GLU A 72 2.41 31.01 18.89
C GLU A 72 2.71 30.00 17.80
N LEU A 73 1.69 29.56 17.09
CA LEU A 73 1.80 28.74 15.90
C LEU A 73 1.76 29.65 14.67
N ASP A 74 2.82 29.64 13.88
CA ASP A 74 2.93 30.52 12.71
C ASP A 74 2.33 29.86 11.46
N TYR A 75 2.62 28.58 11.26
CA TYR A 75 2.16 27.82 10.09
C TYR A 75 1.59 26.46 10.46
N ILE A 76 0.59 26.04 9.66
CA ILE A 76 0.20 24.64 9.52
C ILE A 76 0.44 24.24 8.08
N VAL A 77 1.28 23.24 7.86
CA VAL A 77 1.45 22.60 6.56
C VAL A 77 0.51 21.39 6.52
N VAL A 78 -0.37 21.34 5.53
CA VAL A 78 -1.29 20.22 5.31
C VAL A 78 -0.80 19.43 4.11
N HIS A 79 -0.28 18.24 4.37
CA HIS A 79 0.21 17.34 3.34
C HIS A 79 -0.93 16.57 2.69
N HIS A 80 -1.94 16.19 3.50
CA HIS A 80 -3.03 15.33 3.10
C HIS A 80 -4.36 15.76 3.73
N MET A 81 -5.43 15.67 2.96
CA MET A 81 -6.76 16.15 3.36
C MET A 81 -7.69 15.07 3.88
N GLU A 82 -7.21 13.83 4.01
CA GLU A 82 -7.98 12.81 4.66
C GLU A 82 -8.31 13.19 6.11
N PRO A 83 -9.55 12.93 6.59
CA PRO A 83 -9.99 13.42 7.89
C PRO A 83 -9.13 13.02 9.07
N ASP A 84 -8.42 11.91 9.00
CA ASP A 84 -7.52 11.44 10.05
C ASP A 84 -6.21 12.27 10.16
N HIS A 85 -5.96 13.16 9.19
CA HIS A 85 -4.86 14.15 9.20
C HIS A 85 -5.36 15.60 9.20
N ALA A 86 -6.64 15.82 8.86
CA ALA A 86 -7.16 17.17 8.68
C ALA A 86 -8.33 17.52 9.62
N ALA A 87 -8.86 16.58 10.43
CA ALA A 87 -10.07 16.82 11.23
C ALA A 87 -9.95 18.00 12.20
N GLU A 88 -8.76 18.26 12.74
CA GLU A 88 -8.55 19.33 13.73
C GLU A 88 -8.24 20.69 13.10
N LEU A 89 -8.08 20.78 11.77
CA LEU A 89 -7.63 22.02 11.09
C LEU A 89 -8.48 23.24 11.41
N ALA A 90 -9.81 23.10 11.39
CA ALA A 90 -10.72 24.20 11.69
C ALA A 90 -10.63 24.67 13.16
N ASP A 91 -10.41 23.74 14.07
CA ASP A 91 -10.26 24.08 15.49
C ASP A 91 -8.87 24.68 15.80
N MET A 92 -7.82 24.21 15.12
CA MET A 92 -6.49 24.84 15.22
C MET A 92 -6.54 26.31 14.80
N VAL A 93 -7.26 26.65 13.74
CA VAL A 93 -7.41 28.03 13.27
C VAL A 93 -8.18 28.91 14.27
N LYS A 94 -9.11 28.33 15.05
CA LYS A 94 -9.81 29.04 16.13
C LYS A 94 -8.87 29.29 17.32
N ASP A 95 -8.09 28.29 17.69
CA ASP A 95 -7.16 28.36 18.84
C ASP A 95 -5.95 29.24 18.52
N TYR A 96 -5.48 29.26 17.28
CA TYR A 96 -4.35 30.05 16.79
C TYR A 96 -4.79 30.99 15.66
N PRO A 97 -5.49 32.12 15.97
CA PRO A 97 -6.12 32.96 14.96
C PRO A 97 -5.17 33.60 13.94
N ARG A 98 -3.87 33.66 14.24
CA ARG A 98 -2.84 34.24 13.35
C ARG A 98 -2.17 33.19 12.47
N VAL A 99 -2.41 31.90 12.69
CA VAL A 99 -1.79 30.82 11.93
C VAL A 99 -2.12 30.92 10.44
N GLN A 100 -1.12 30.70 9.60
CA GLN A 100 -1.25 30.57 8.16
C GLN A 100 -1.26 29.10 7.76
N ILE A 101 -2.11 28.71 6.81
CA ILE A 101 -2.19 27.35 6.32
C ILE A 101 -1.54 27.28 4.95
N LEU A 102 -0.64 26.31 4.78
CA LEU A 102 0.05 26.00 3.52
C LEU A 102 -0.37 24.60 3.06
N CYS A 103 -0.82 24.47 1.83
CA CYS A 103 -1.13 23.18 1.22
C CYS A 103 -1.11 23.27 -0.30
N SER A 104 -1.32 22.16 -1.00
CA SER A 104 -1.48 22.16 -2.46
C SER A 104 -2.76 22.92 -2.89
N ALA A 105 -2.81 23.37 -4.14
CA ALA A 105 -4.00 24.04 -4.66
C ALA A 105 -5.25 23.14 -4.64
N MET A 106 -5.08 21.84 -4.82
CA MET A 106 -6.18 20.88 -4.75
C MET A 106 -6.62 20.65 -3.30
N ALA A 107 -5.70 20.54 -2.35
CA ALA A 107 -6.02 20.47 -0.93
C ALA A 107 -6.80 21.70 -0.46
N LYS A 108 -6.43 22.91 -0.92
CA LYS A 108 -7.21 24.14 -0.67
C LYS A 108 -8.67 24.01 -1.11
N THR A 109 -8.91 23.41 -2.27
CA THR A 109 -10.27 23.15 -2.75
C THR A 109 -11.01 22.17 -1.81
N MET A 110 -10.33 21.11 -1.36
CA MET A 110 -10.90 20.12 -0.43
C MET A 110 -11.18 20.73 0.95
N VAL A 111 -10.32 21.63 1.44
CA VAL A 111 -10.62 22.39 2.67
C VAL A 111 -11.95 23.15 2.55
N GLY A 112 -12.21 23.76 1.38
CA GLY A 112 -13.50 24.41 1.12
C GLY A 112 -14.68 23.44 1.14
N GLN A 113 -14.47 22.19 0.74
CA GLN A 113 -15.50 21.14 0.77
C GLN A 113 -15.78 20.63 2.20
N PHE A 114 -14.73 20.43 2.99
CA PHE A 114 -14.86 19.92 4.37
C PHE A 114 -15.26 20.99 5.38
N PHE A 115 -14.71 22.21 5.26
CA PHE A 115 -14.78 23.23 6.31
C PHE A 115 -15.42 24.56 5.85
N GLY A 116 -15.77 24.67 4.59
CA GLY A 116 -16.37 25.87 4.01
C GLY A 116 -15.39 26.90 3.45
N PRO A 117 -15.90 27.87 2.69
CA PRO A 117 -15.08 28.81 1.93
C PRO A 117 -14.30 29.81 2.79
N GLU A 118 -14.75 30.09 4.02
CA GLU A 118 -14.07 31.02 4.93
C GLU A 118 -12.69 30.49 5.33
N LEU A 119 -12.59 29.20 5.68
CA LEU A 119 -11.32 28.57 6.01
C LEU A 119 -10.43 28.47 4.76
N ALA A 120 -10.99 28.05 3.63
CA ALA A 120 -10.26 28.02 2.36
C ALA A 120 -9.67 29.38 1.95
N GLY A 121 -10.34 30.48 2.31
CA GLY A 121 -9.86 31.85 2.10
C GLY A 121 -8.59 32.20 2.88
N ARG A 122 -8.25 31.47 3.93
CA ARG A 122 -7.04 31.65 4.78
C ARG A 122 -5.83 30.85 4.33
N ILE A 123 -5.97 30.08 3.25
CA ILE A 123 -4.94 29.16 2.79
C ILE A 123 -4.09 29.82 1.70
N THR A 124 -2.79 29.74 1.85
CA THR A 124 -1.82 29.98 0.78
C THR A 124 -1.49 28.65 0.10
N ALA A 125 -1.84 28.55 -1.18
CA ALA A 125 -1.48 27.38 -1.98
C ALA A 125 -0.01 27.45 -2.38
N VAL A 126 0.72 26.35 -2.15
CA VAL A 126 2.12 26.18 -2.53
C VAL A 126 2.26 25.23 -3.72
N LYS A 127 3.40 25.30 -4.42
CA LYS A 127 3.69 24.51 -5.62
C LYS A 127 4.93 23.65 -5.41
N GLU A 128 5.09 22.66 -6.28
CA GLU A 128 6.32 21.87 -6.41
C GLU A 128 7.55 22.75 -6.43
N GLY A 129 8.50 22.48 -5.54
CA GLY A 129 9.79 23.18 -5.45
C GLY A 129 9.77 24.55 -4.77
N GLU A 130 8.59 25.09 -4.40
CA GLU A 130 8.54 26.28 -3.54
C GLU A 130 9.10 25.98 -2.16
N THR A 131 9.66 26.99 -1.50
CA THR A 131 10.30 26.85 -0.19
C THR A 131 9.71 27.82 0.84
N LEU A 132 9.73 27.40 2.10
CA LEU A 132 9.47 28.23 3.28
C LEU A 132 10.73 28.25 4.14
N CYS A 133 11.30 29.44 4.39
CA CYS A 133 12.35 29.62 5.37
C CYS A 133 11.70 29.95 6.72
N THR A 134 12.03 29.18 7.78
CA THR A 134 11.47 29.34 9.12
C THR A 134 12.46 29.97 10.11
N GLY A 135 13.66 30.30 9.64
CA GLY A 135 14.82 30.78 10.40
C GLY A 135 16.04 29.96 9.98
N ARG A 136 16.39 28.95 10.75
CA ARG A 136 17.46 27.98 10.43
C ARG A 136 17.05 27.02 9.32
N HIS A 137 15.79 26.59 9.31
CA HIS A 137 15.31 25.58 8.39
C HIS A 137 14.78 26.14 7.06
N THR A 138 15.01 25.38 6.00
CA THR A 138 14.42 25.62 4.67
C THR A 138 13.60 24.42 4.25
N LEU A 139 12.28 24.62 4.22
CA LEU A 139 11.30 23.59 3.91
C LEU A 139 10.92 23.67 2.44
N ARG A 140 11.20 22.62 1.64
CA ARG A 140 10.84 22.53 0.23
C ARG A 140 9.61 21.64 0.07
N PHE A 141 8.62 22.11 -0.66
CA PHE A 141 7.41 21.35 -0.97
C PHE A 141 7.61 20.46 -2.18
N VAL A 142 7.21 19.17 -2.06
CA VAL A 142 7.36 18.13 -3.07
C VAL A 142 5.99 17.52 -3.35
N ALA A 143 5.48 17.66 -4.57
CA ALA A 143 4.19 17.07 -4.94
C ALA A 143 4.29 15.53 -5.06
N ALA A 144 3.33 14.84 -4.46
CA ALA A 144 3.21 13.38 -4.47
C ALA A 144 1.77 12.94 -4.88
N PRO A 145 1.24 13.42 -6.03
CA PRO A 145 -0.15 13.16 -6.38
C PRO A 145 -0.43 11.67 -6.50
N MET A 146 -1.59 11.23 -6.00
CA MET A 146 -2.04 9.85 -5.95
C MET A 146 -1.18 8.94 -5.06
N VAL A 147 -0.43 9.49 -4.11
CA VAL A 147 0.23 8.71 -3.05
C VAL A 147 -0.32 9.16 -1.69
N HIS A 148 -1.62 8.84 -1.32
CA HIS A 148 -2.50 8.05 -2.21
C HIS A 148 -3.68 8.87 -2.79
N TRP A 149 -3.90 10.13 -2.40
CA TRP A 149 -4.91 11.04 -2.97
C TRP A 149 -4.26 12.06 -3.93
N PRO A 150 -5.07 12.70 -4.81
CA PRO A 150 -4.52 13.56 -5.87
C PRO A 150 -3.88 14.85 -5.37
N GLU A 151 -4.23 15.33 -4.18
CA GLU A 151 -3.74 16.58 -3.60
C GLU A 151 -2.47 16.42 -2.77
N VAL A 152 -2.02 15.20 -2.52
CA VAL A 152 -0.92 14.90 -1.59
C VAL A 152 0.37 15.62 -1.99
N MET A 153 0.98 16.24 -1.00
CA MET A 153 2.33 16.77 -1.08
C MET A 153 3.16 16.28 0.11
N MET A 154 4.44 16.41 0.03
CA MET A 154 5.43 16.12 1.06
C MET A 154 6.24 17.38 1.36
N THR A 155 6.94 17.42 2.47
CA THR A 155 7.89 18.49 2.78
C THR A 155 9.27 17.91 3.02
N TYR A 156 10.27 18.39 2.27
CA TYR A 156 11.67 18.08 2.51
C TYR A 156 12.35 19.26 3.23
N ASP A 157 12.88 18.99 4.40
CA ASP A 157 13.72 19.95 5.12
C ASP A 157 15.17 19.81 4.61
N GLU A 158 15.62 20.83 3.88
CA GLU A 158 16.98 20.88 3.31
C GLU A 158 18.07 21.00 4.39
N THR A 159 17.70 21.47 5.56
CA THR A 159 18.65 21.75 6.68
C THR A 159 18.96 20.47 7.45
N ASP A 160 17.94 19.76 7.87
CA ASP A 160 18.09 18.52 8.65
C ASP A 160 17.90 17.26 7.80
N LYS A 161 17.73 17.42 6.45
CA LYS A 161 17.63 16.33 5.46
C LYS A 161 16.55 15.31 5.80
N LEU A 162 15.43 15.76 6.31
CA LEU A 162 14.31 14.91 6.64
C LEU A 162 13.14 15.13 5.69
N LEU A 163 12.41 14.04 5.40
CA LEU A 163 11.23 14.04 4.54
C LEU A 163 9.99 13.73 5.38
N LEU A 164 9.10 14.72 5.50
CA LEU A 164 7.72 14.49 5.97
C LEU A 164 6.92 13.97 4.79
N SER A 165 6.61 12.67 4.82
CA SER A 165 6.27 11.90 3.63
C SER A 165 4.76 11.67 3.42
N ALA A 166 3.91 12.39 4.15
CA ALA A 166 2.47 12.10 4.20
C ALA A 166 2.25 10.60 4.54
N ASP A 167 1.32 9.94 3.89
CA ASP A 167 1.02 8.52 4.10
C ASP A 167 2.05 7.55 3.52
N ALA A 168 2.91 8.04 2.64
CA ALA A 168 3.99 7.19 2.17
C ALA A 168 4.88 6.74 3.32
N PHE A 169 5.29 5.48 3.28
CA PHE A 169 6.09 4.82 4.32
C PHE A 169 5.33 4.58 5.64
N GLY A 170 4.00 4.66 5.61
CA GLY A 170 3.12 4.38 6.74
C GLY A 170 3.07 2.90 7.12
N CYS A 171 2.54 2.65 8.33
CA CYS A 171 2.37 1.31 8.89
C CYS A 171 1.12 1.29 9.78
N PHE A 172 0.35 0.21 9.76
CA PHE A 172 -0.64 -0.06 10.79
C PHE A 172 0.06 -0.41 12.11
N GLY A 173 -0.65 -0.22 13.21
CA GLY A 173 -0.16 -0.45 14.56
C GLY A 173 0.14 0.83 15.32
N ALA A 174 -0.04 0.77 16.63
CA ALA A 174 0.32 1.85 17.55
C ALA A 174 1.81 1.79 17.88
N LEU A 175 2.43 2.94 18.16
CA LEU A 175 3.88 3.06 18.36
C LEU A 175 4.42 2.40 19.65
N ASN A 176 3.55 2.09 20.60
CA ASN A 176 3.93 1.46 21.88
C ASN A 176 5.01 2.22 22.67
N GLY A 177 5.10 3.55 22.46
CA GLY A 177 6.10 4.41 23.08
C GLY A 177 7.42 4.51 22.32
N SER A 178 7.69 3.62 21.38
CA SER A 178 8.82 3.73 20.45
C SER A 178 8.43 4.61 19.26
N LEU A 179 9.23 5.63 18.97
CA LEU A 179 8.98 6.50 17.83
C LEU A 179 9.73 6.03 16.57
N PHE A 180 10.91 5.44 16.77
CA PHE A 180 11.82 5.11 15.68
C PHE A 180 11.79 3.61 15.37
N ALA A 181 11.88 3.26 14.09
CA ALA A 181 11.90 1.87 13.64
C ALA A 181 13.10 1.07 14.20
N ASP A 182 14.22 1.72 14.47
CA ASP A 182 15.43 1.12 15.06
C ASP A 182 15.31 0.86 16.58
N GLU A 183 14.23 1.27 17.23
CA GLU A 183 13.98 0.98 18.65
C GLU A 183 13.35 -0.41 18.89
N MET A 184 13.12 -1.20 17.81
CA MET A 184 12.47 -2.51 17.87
C MET A 184 12.95 -3.45 16.77
N ASP A 185 12.47 -4.70 16.80
CA ASP A 185 12.64 -5.65 15.70
C ASP A 185 11.51 -5.44 14.68
N PHE A 186 11.70 -4.45 13.79
CA PHE A 186 10.67 -4.05 12.83
C PHE A 186 10.23 -5.19 11.89
N ASP A 187 11.17 -6.03 11.46
CA ASP A 187 10.87 -7.14 10.55
C ASP A 187 9.94 -8.17 11.18
N ARG A 188 10.18 -8.48 12.45
CA ARG A 188 9.34 -9.43 13.18
C ARG A 188 7.99 -8.85 13.54
N ASP A 189 7.98 -7.59 14.01
CA ASP A 189 6.82 -7.04 14.71
C ASP A 189 5.90 -6.20 13.80
N PHE A 190 6.45 -5.56 12.75
CA PHE A 190 5.70 -4.57 11.97
C PHE A 190 5.82 -4.67 10.45
N LEU A 191 6.76 -5.43 9.87
CA LEU A 191 6.92 -5.49 8.41
C LEU A 191 5.65 -5.99 7.70
N ASP A 192 4.96 -6.98 8.27
CA ASP A 192 3.70 -7.48 7.68
C ASP A 192 2.59 -6.42 7.77
N GLU A 193 2.55 -5.60 8.84
CA GLU A 193 1.60 -4.49 8.98
C GLU A 193 1.95 -3.31 8.08
N ALA A 194 3.23 -3.01 7.85
CA ALA A 194 3.68 -2.00 6.89
C ALA A 194 3.32 -2.42 5.44
N ARG A 195 3.51 -3.70 5.09
CA ARG A 195 3.06 -4.23 3.79
C ARG A 195 1.55 -4.16 3.68
N ARG A 196 0.81 -4.54 4.73
CA ARG A 196 -0.65 -4.49 4.75
C ARG A 196 -1.16 -3.06 4.60
N TYR A 197 -0.52 -2.10 5.24
CA TYR A 197 -0.80 -0.68 5.04
C TYR A 197 -0.54 -0.28 3.58
N TYR A 198 0.68 -0.50 3.08
CA TYR A 198 1.03 -0.17 1.70
C TYR A 198 0.05 -0.75 0.69
N THR A 199 -0.21 -2.06 0.76
CA THR A 199 -1.00 -2.76 -0.27
C THR A 199 -2.45 -2.31 -0.30
N ASN A 200 -3.04 -1.98 0.85
CA ASN A 200 -4.44 -1.60 0.95
C ASN A 200 -4.67 -0.09 0.74
N ILE A 201 -3.72 0.76 1.14
CA ILE A 201 -3.86 2.22 1.05
C ILE A 201 -3.23 2.77 -0.24
N VAL A 202 -2.03 2.34 -0.56
CA VAL A 202 -1.20 2.91 -1.65
C VAL A 202 -1.09 1.96 -2.86
N GLY A 203 -1.27 0.65 -2.66
CA GLY A 203 -0.89 -0.41 -3.60
C GLY A 203 -1.42 -0.28 -5.02
N LYS A 204 -2.60 0.30 -5.21
CA LYS A 204 -3.17 0.61 -6.53
C LYS A 204 -2.28 1.55 -7.36
N TYR A 205 -1.53 2.42 -6.70
CA TYR A 205 -0.83 3.56 -7.30
C TYR A 205 0.67 3.31 -7.46
N GLY A 206 1.09 2.06 -7.70
CA GLY A 206 2.50 1.68 -7.88
C GLY A 206 3.29 2.61 -8.82
N PRO A 207 2.80 2.94 -10.03
CA PRO A 207 3.50 3.86 -10.93
C PRO A 207 3.72 5.26 -10.34
N GLN A 208 2.78 5.77 -9.55
CA GLN A 208 2.90 7.07 -8.88
C GLN A 208 3.92 7.00 -7.73
N VAL A 209 3.93 5.90 -6.99
CA VAL A 209 4.97 5.65 -5.97
C VAL A 209 6.35 5.61 -6.62
N GLN A 210 6.52 4.92 -7.75
CA GLN A 210 7.78 4.91 -8.51
C GLN A 210 8.23 6.33 -8.92
N ALA A 211 7.28 7.18 -9.34
CA ALA A 211 7.59 8.57 -9.66
C ALA A 211 8.06 9.36 -8.42
N VAL A 212 7.45 9.11 -7.24
CA VAL A 212 7.87 9.74 -5.98
C VAL A 212 9.24 9.22 -5.53
N LEU A 213 9.50 7.91 -5.60
CA LEU A 213 10.81 7.33 -5.28
C LEU A 213 11.91 7.93 -6.15
N LYS A 214 11.66 8.10 -7.46
CA LYS A 214 12.60 8.77 -8.37
C LYS A 214 12.88 10.22 -8.00
N LYS A 215 11.90 10.96 -7.47
CA LYS A 215 12.14 12.31 -6.92
C LYS A 215 12.97 12.23 -5.65
N ALA A 216 12.67 11.29 -4.76
CA ALA A 216 13.40 11.09 -3.51
C ALA A 216 14.88 10.76 -3.73
N GLU A 217 15.23 10.04 -4.80
CA GLU A 217 16.63 9.77 -5.19
C GLU A 217 17.45 11.05 -5.46
N THR A 218 16.80 12.17 -5.77
CA THR A 218 17.48 13.46 -5.99
C THR A 218 17.68 14.27 -4.71
N LEU A 219 17.15 13.78 -3.59
CA LEU A 219 17.22 14.43 -2.28
C LEU A 219 18.17 13.64 -1.38
N ASP A 220 18.91 14.35 -0.54
CA ASP A 220 19.79 13.74 0.47
C ASP A 220 18.98 13.49 1.75
N ILE A 221 18.20 12.40 1.76
CA ILE A 221 17.27 12.09 2.86
C ILE A 221 17.98 11.24 3.92
N GLU A 222 18.04 11.76 5.13
CA GLU A 222 18.59 11.07 6.31
C GLU A 222 17.50 10.55 7.26
N MET A 223 16.24 11.03 7.11
CA MET A 223 15.13 10.62 7.95
C MET A 223 13.78 10.69 7.21
N LEU A 224 12.89 9.71 7.47
CA LEU A 224 11.52 9.69 6.97
C LEU A 224 10.53 9.84 8.12
N LEU A 225 9.60 10.78 7.99
CA LEU A 225 8.55 11.10 8.98
C LEU A 225 7.16 10.87 8.36
N PRO A 226 6.60 9.65 8.43
CA PRO A 226 5.29 9.35 7.90
C PRO A 226 4.15 9.80 8.82
N LEU A 227 2.94 9.90 8.28
CA LEU A 227 1.73 10.24 9.06
C LEU A 227 1.18 9.05 9.87
N HIS A 228 1.60 7.81 9.57
CA HIS A 228 1.32 6.62 10.36
C HIS A 228 2.58 5.78 10.57
N GLY A 229 2.67 5.08 11.71
CA GLY A 229 3.80 4.19 12.01
C GLY A 229 5.05 4.96 12.44
N PHE A 230 6.20 4.38 12.15
CA PHE A 230 7.48 4.75 12.74
C PHE A 230 8.28 5.72 11.91
N VAL A 231 9.04 6.58 12.59
CA VAL A 231 10.08 7.41 11.97
C VAL A 231 11.29 6.54 11.65
N TRP A 232 11.81 6.68 10.44
CA TRP A 232 13.02 6.00 9.98
C TRP A 232 14.20 6.97 9.99
N ARG A 233 15.26 6.62 10.72
CA ARG A 233 16.53 7.37 10.81
C ARG A 233 17.76 6.48 10.57
N GLN A 234 17.57 5.19 10.47
CA GLN A 234 18.57 4.18 10.12
C GLN A 234 17.95 3.23 9.10
N ASP A 235 18.78 2.56 8.33
CA ASP A 235 18.39 1.54 7.35
C ASP A 235 17.30 2.00 6.34
N LEU A 236 17.31 3.31 5.97
CA LEU A 236 16.34 3.87 5.03
C LEU A 236 16.32 3.10 3.72
N ALA A 237 17.50 2.72 3.20
CA ALA A 237 17.64 1.97 1.95
C ALA A 237 16.87 0.64 1.99
N TYR A 238 16.81 -0.02 3.15
CA TYR A 238 16.04 -1.25 3.33
C TYR A 238 14.53 -0.99 3.11
N PHE A 239 13.97 0.01 3.78
CA PHE A 239 12.53 0.28 3.70
C PHE A 239 12.12 0.91 2.36
N LEU A 240 12.95 1.79 1.81
CA LEU A 240 12.80 2.30 0.44
C LEU A 240 12.82 1.16 -0.59
N GLY A 241 13.70 0.17 -0.40
CA GLY A 241 13.75 -1.04 -1.23
C GLY A 241 12.47 -1.89 -1.14
N LYS A 242 11.79 -1.93 0.03
CA LYS A 242 10.47 -2.58 0.16
C LYS A 242 9.40 -1.83 -0.65
N TYR A 243 9.37 -0.51 -0.55
CA TYR A 243 8.44 0.32 -1.32
C TYR A 243 8.69 0.22 -2.83
N ASP A 244 9.94 0.18 -3.26
CA ASP A 244 10.32 -0.04 -4.65
C ASP A 244 9.79 -1.39 -5.16
N LEU A 245 10.05 -2.47 -4.43
CA LEU A 245 9.58 -3.81 -4.77
C LEU A 245 8.05 -3.89 -4.83
N TRP A 246 7.35 -3.38 -3.80
CA TRP A 246 5.88 -3.43 -3.74
C TRP A 246 5.23 -2.61 -4.85
N SER A 247 5.79 -1.44 -5.17
CA SER A 247 5.25 -0.53 -6.19
C SER A 247 5.50 -1.00 -7.63
N ARG A 248 6.47 -1.88 -7.83
CA ARG A 248 6.66 -2.62 -9.09
C ARG A 248 5.83 -3.90 -9.16
N TYR A 249 5.04 -4.19 -8.12
CA TYR A 249 4.25 -5.42 -7.98
C TYR A 249 5.10 -6.69 -7.96
N GLU A 250 6.38 -6.59 -7.61
CA GLU A 250 7.26 -7.74 -7.49
C GLU A 250 6.99 -8.51 -6.19
N PRO A 251 6.90 -9.84 -6.23
CA PRO A 251 6.64 -10.64 -5.05
C PRO A 251 7.89 -10.75 -4.16
N GLU A 252 7.71 -10.66 -2.83
CA GLU A 252 8.80 -10.89 -1.88
C GLU A 252 9.14 -12.39 -1.76
N VAL A 253 8.18 -13.26 -2.02
CA VAL A 253 8.30 -14.70 -1.80
C VAL A 253 7.88 -15.45 -3.07
N ARG A 254 8.83 -16.21 -3.62
CA ARG A 254 8.49 -17.26 -4.58
C ARG A 254 7.87 -18.43 -3.83
N GLY A 255 6.56 -18.53 -3.94
CA GLY A 255 5.76 -19.48 -3.18
C GLY A 255 4.28 -19.28 -3.50
N VAL A 256 3.42 -19.94 -2.76
CA VAL A 256 1.98 -20.01 -3.05
C VAL A 256 1.18 -19.49 -1.86
N MET A 257 0.30 -18.50 -2.13
CA MET A 257 -0.80 -18.15 -1.23
C MET A 257 -2.05 -18.87 -1.68
N ILE A 258 -2.72 -19.57 -0.76
CA ILE A 258 -3.98 -20.26 -1.00
C ILE A 258 -5.09 -19.56 -0.21
N ALA A 259 -6.06 -18.97 -0.88
CA ALA A 259 -7.29 -18.49 -0.27
C ALA A 259 -8.43 -19.47 -0.60
N TYR A 260 -9.15 -19.91 0.41
CA TYR A 260 -10.30 -20.79 0.20
C TYR A 260 -11.57 -20.24 0.86
N ALA A 261 -12.73 -20.61 0.29
CA ALA A 261 -14.04 -20.38 0.87
C ALA A 261 -14.87 -21.67 0.79
N SER A 262 -15.22 -22.21 1.94
CA SER A 262 -15.83 -23.53 2.07
C SER A 262 -17.11 -23.47 2.90
N VAL A 263 -18.16 -24.20 2.50
CA VAL A 263 -19.42 -24.25 3.25
C VAL A 263 -19.35 -25.30 4.37
N TYR A 264 -18.92 -26.52 4.05
CA TYR A 264 -18.88 -27.64 4.98
C TYR A 264 -17.51 -28.35 5.06
N GLY A 265 -16.42 -27.63 4.71
CA GLY A 265 -15.05 -28.13 4.82
C GLY A 265 -14.53 -28.94 3.62
N ASN A 266 -15.35 -29.31 2.63
CA ASN A 266 -14.87 -30.13 1.52
C ASN A 266 -13.96 -29.37 0.54
N THR A 267 -14.23 -28.09 0.30
CA THR A 267 -13.34 -27.23 -0.50
C THR A 267 -12.07 -26.90 0.27
N GLU A 268 -12.20 -26.64 1.57
CA GLU A 268 -11.06 -26.49 2.50
C GLU A 268 -10.16 -27.73 2.49
N ASN A 269 -10.76 -28.95 2.56
CA ASN A 269 -9.99 -30.19 2.50
C ASN A 269 -9.18 -30.29 1.19
N ALA A 270 -9.77 -29.96 0.04
CA ALA A 270 -9.05 -29.96 -1.23
C ALA A 270 -7.88 -28.95 -1.23
N ALA A 271 -8.09 -27.75 -0.66
CA ALA A 271 -7.04 -26.75 -0.47
C ALA A 271 -5.92 -27.25 0.47
N ASN A 272 -6.27 -27.91 1.58
CA ASN A 272 -5.31 -28.50 2.51
C ASN A 272 -4.48 -29.60 1.85
N VAL A 273 -5.11 -30.51 1.08
CA VAL A 273 -4.38 -31.57 0.36
C VAL A 273 -3.39 -30.95 -0.62
N LEU A 274 -3.82 -29.94 -1.41
CA LEU A 274 -2.89 -29.23 -2.31
C LEU A 274 -1.74 -28.59 -1.54
N ALA A 275 -2.01 -27.93 -0.43
CA ALA A 275 -0.98 -27.29 0.40
C ALA A 275 0.06 -28.29 0.92
N CYS A 276 -0.39 -29.48 1.39
CA CYS A 276 0.51 -30.54 1.81
C CYS A 276 1.39 -31.02 0.65
N ARG A 277 0.82 -31.28 -0.53
CA ARG A 277 1.59 -31.71 -1.70
C ARG A 277 2.61 -30.67 -2.16
N LEU A 278 2.26 -29.40 -2.12
CA LEU A 278 3.19 -28.29 -2.42
C LEU A 278 4.32 -28.21 -1.40
N ALA A 279 4.00 -28.33 -0.10
CA ALA A 279 5.00 -28.32 0.97
C ALA A 279 5.97 -29.51 0.87
N GLU A 280 5.49 -30.73 0.55
CA GLU A 280 6.31 -31.91 0.27
C GLU A 280 7.30 -31.68 -0.90
N LYS A 281 6.94 -30.80 -1.84
CA LYS A 281 7.80 -30.39 -2.98
C LYS A 281 8.71 -29.19 -2.65
N GLY A 282 8.75 -28.74 -1.39
CA GLY A 282 9.60 -27.64 -0.92
C GLY A 282 9.06 -26.25 -1.24
N VAL A 283 7.82 -26.12 -1.70
CA VAL A 283 7.19 -24.84 -1.97
C VAL A 283 6.72 -24.19 -0.67
N LYS A 284 7.04 -22.90 -0.48
CA LYS A 284 6.50 -22.11 0.65
C LYS A 284 5.00 -21.86 0.43
N VAL A 285 4.18 -22.24 1.40
CA VAL A 285 2.71 -22.10 1.33
C VAL A 285 2.18 -21.28 2.50
N LYS A 286 1.25 -20.40 2.23
CA LYS A 286 0.42 -19.69 3.22
C LYS A 286 -1.05 -19.89 2.86
N MET A 287 -1.89 -20.18 3.86
CA MET A 287 -3.32 -20.43 3.65
C MET A 287 -4.19 -19.44 4.40
N PHE A 288 -5.34 -19.12 3.81
CA PHE A 288 -6.37 -18.26 4.40
C PHE A 288 -7.76 -18.80 4.14
N ASP A 289 -8.60 -18.81 5.18
CA ASP A 289 -10.05 -18.91 5.02
C ASP A 289 -10.62 -17.50 4.76
N ALA A 290 -11.08 -17.27 3.53
CA ALA A 290 -11.67 -16.01 3.12
C ALA A 290 -13.03 -15.72 3.80
N SER A 291 -13.60 -16.68 4.55
CA SER A 291 -14.85 -16.47 5.30
C SER A 291 -14.63 -15.80 6.66
N VAL A 292 -13.43 -15.91 7.23
CA VAL A 292 -13.12 -15.42 8.59
C VAL A 292 -11.90 -14.50 8.65
N THR A 293 -11.04 -14.51 7.63
CA THR A 293 -9.87 -13.62 7.55
C THR A 293 -10.28 -12.31 6.86
N PRO A 294 -10.06 -11.15 7.48
CA PRO A 294 -10.30 -9.87 6.81
C PRO A 294 -9.51 -9.76 5.49
N ALA A 295 -10.16 -9.25 4.44
CA ALA A 295 -9.59 -9.21 3.09
C ALA A 295 -8.22 -8.50 3.05
N SER A 296 -8.00 -7.46 3.86
CA SER A 296 -6.74 -6.71 3.90
C SER A 296 -5.49 -7.56 4.16
N TYR A 297 -5.60 -8.61 4.97
CA TYR A 297 -4.49 -9.55 5.21
C TYR A 297 -4.23 -10.42 3.98
N ILE A 298 -5.30 -10.88 3.31
CA ILE A 298 -5.18 -11.73 2.12
C ILE A 298 -4.65 -10.91 0.94
N VAL A 299 -5.09 -9.66 0.77
CA VAL A 299 -4.55 -8.72 -0.23
C VAL A 299 -3.06 -8.48 0.00
N SER A 300 -2.65 -8.24 1.26
CA SER A 300 -1.23 -8.10 1.60
C SER A 300 -0.40 -9.31 1.17
N ASP A 301 -0.88 -10.52 1.45
CA ASP A 301 -0.17 -11.73 1.06
C ASP A 301 -0.29 -12.03 -0.45
N ALA A 302 -1.33 -11.58 -1.13
CA ALA A 302 -1.40 -11.62 -2.59
C ALA A 302 -0.29 -10.77 -3.25
N PHE A 303 0.10 -9.64 -2.64
CA PHE A 303 1.28 -8.88 -3.06
C PHE A 303 2.59 -9.60 -2.71
N LYS A 304 2.64 -10.27 -1.55
CA LYS A 304 3.85 -10.94 -1.03
C LYS A 304 4.24 -12.18 -1.85
N TYR A 305 3.27 -12.97 -2.30
CA TYR A 305 3.51 -14.25 -2.97
C TYR A 305 3.39 -14.16 -4.49
N SER A 306 4.26 -14.92 -5.19
CA SER A 306 4.29 -14.97 -6.66
C SER A 306 3.13 -15.74 -7.28
N HIS A 307 2.60 -16.75 -6.58
CA HIS A 307 1.56 -17.66 -7.07
C HIS A 307 0.38 -17.66 -6.12
N LEU A 308 -0.82 -17.63 -6.68
CA LEU A 308 -2.06 -17.52 -5.93
C LEU A 308 -2.99 -18.67 -6.30
N VAL A 309 -3.55 -19.35 -5.30
CA VAL A 309 -4.58 -20.37 -5.50
C VAL A 309 -5.87 -19.90 -4.85
N PHE A 310 -6.95 -19.92 -5.62
CA PHE A 310 -8.29 -19.62 -5.12
C PHE A 310 -9.17 -20.85 -5.21
N ALA A 311 -9.70 -21.30 -4.06
CA ALA A 311 -10.55 -22.46 -3.94
C ALA A 311 -11.94 -22.07 -3.43
N ALA A 312 -13.00 -22.23 -4.24
CA ALA A 312 -14.33 -21.80 -3.85
C ALA A 312 -15.43 -22.77 -4.26
N THR A 313 -16.44 -22.86 -3.39
CA THR A 313 -17.69 -23.57 -3.68
C THR A 313 -18.55 -22.74 -4.63
N THR A 314 -19.22 -23.41 -5.59
CA THR A 314 -20.31 -22.82 -6.36
C THR A 314 -21.51 -22.58 -5.44
N TYR A 315 -21.94 -21.33 -5.34
CA TYR A 315 -23.04 -20.89 -4.48
C TYR A 315 -24.01 -20.02 -5.26
N ASN A 316 -25.29 -20.33 -5.23
CA ASN A 316 -26.32 -19.63 -6.02
C ASN A 316 -25.96 -19.46 -7.51
N MET A 317 -25.36 -20.47 -8.13
CA MET A 317 -24.82 -20.42 -9.49
C MET A 317 -23.74 -19.33 -9.71
N GLY A 318 -23.10 -18.89 -8.64
CA GLY A 318 -22.04 -17.90 -8.57
C GLY A 318 -20.80 -18.42 -7.88
N ILE A 319 -19.90 -17.51 -7.55
CA ILE A 319 -18.79 -17.73 -6.62
C ILE A 319 -19.33 -17.65 -5.20
N PHE A 320 -18.75 -18.36 -4.24
CA PHE A 320 -19.08 -18.17 -2.82
C PHE A 320 -18.80 -16.72 -2.42
N VAL A 321 -19.74 -16.09 -1.70
CA VAL A 321 -19.82 -14.63 -1.54
C VAL A 321 -18.53 -14.00 -0.99
N THR A 322 -17.89 -14.61 0.01
CA THR A 322 -16.65 -14.07 0.60
C THR A 322 -15.47 -14.15 -0.36
N MET A 323 -15.41 -15.20 -1.18
CA MET A 323 -14.41 -15.31 -2.24
C MET A 323 -14.64 -14.28 -3.35
N GLU A 324 -15.89 -14.09 -3.77
CA GLU A 324 -16.22 -13.09 -4.81
C GLU A 324 -15.82 -11.68 -4.36
N GLN A 325 -16.15 -11.32 -3.11
CA GLN A 325 -15.73 -10.04 -2.52
C GLN A 325 -14.20 -9.88 -2.50
N LEU A 326 -13.47 -10.91 -2.07
CA LEU A 326 -12.00 -10.90 -2.06
C LEU A 326 -11.42 -10.69 -3.45
N LEU A 327 -11.92 -11.40 -4.46
CA LEU A 327 -11.41 -11.28 -5.84
C LEU A 327 -11.70 -9.91 -6.45
N LEU A 328 -12.87 -9.34 -6.16
CA LEU A 328 -13.22 -7.97 -6.57
C LEU A 328 -12.31 -6.93 -5.89
N ASP A 329 -11.97 -7.14 -4.63
CA ASP A 329 -11.05 -6.27 -3.88
C ASP A 329 -9.63 -6.36 -4.44
N ILE A 330 -9.09 -7.56 -4.68
CA ILE A 330 -7.79 -7.76 -5.34
C ILE A 330 -7.76 -7.06 -6.71
N ALA A 331 -8.84 -7.20 -7.49
CA ALA A 331 -8.94 -6.55 -8.80
C ALA A 331 -8.96 -5.01 -8.69
N ALA A 332 -9.63 -4.46 -7.67
CA ALA A 332 -9.68 -3.02 -7.41
C ALA A 332 -8.30 -2.43 -7.07
N HIS A 333 -7.44 -3.21 -6.40
CA HIS A 333 -6.05 -2.85 -6.08
C HIS A 333 -5.11 -2.88 -7.29
N GLN A 334 -5.58 -3.39 -8.45
CA GLN A 334 -4.79 -3.49 -9.68
C GLN A 334 -3.44 -4.22 -9.51
N LEU A 335 -3.40 -5.18 -8.57
CA LEU A 335 -2.23 -6.05 -8.42
C LEU A 335 -1.88 -6.69 -9.75
N ALA A 336 -0.64 -6.58 -10.19
CA ALA A 336 -0.17 -7.07 -11.49
C ALA A 336 0.78 -8.27 -11.36
N GLU A 337 1.03 -8.93 -12.50
CA GLU A 337 2.10 -9.93 -12.68
C GLU A 337 1.98 -11.11 -11.69
N ARG A 338 0.84 -11.83 -11.70
CA ARG A 338 0.63 -13.00 -10.84
C ARG A 338 0.26 -14.25 -11.65
N ARG A 339 0.79 -15.38 -11.19
CA ARG A 339 0.37 -16.72 -11.64
C ARG A 339 -0.73 -17.23 -10.73
N TYR A 340 -1.78 -17.85 -11.30
CA TYR A 340 -2.85 -18.37 -10.46
C TYR A 340 -3.35 -19.74 -10.89
N ALA A 341 -3.88 -20.49 -9.92
CA ALA A 341 -4.61 -21.73 -10.13
C ALA A 341 -5.94 -21.70 -9.38
N LEU A 342 -6.91 -22.46 -9.87
CA LEU A 342 -8.27 -22.45 -9.35
C LEU A 342 -8.73 -23.85 -8.97
N ILE A 343 -9.40 -23.96 -7.82
CA ILE A 343 -10.17 -25.14 -7.41
C ILE A 343 -11.64 -24.73 -7.30
N GLU A 344 -12.49 -25.34 -8.11
CA GLU A 344 -13.93 -25.19 -7.98
C GLU A 344 -14.59 -26.40 -7.33
N ASN A 345 -15.61 -26.17 -6.51
CA ASN A 345 -16.42 -27.25 -5.95
C ASN A 345 -17.91 -27.01 -6.20
N GLY A 346 -18.63 -28.10 -6.45
CA GLY A 346 -20.09 -28.08 -6.56
C GLY A 346 -20.62 -29.49 -6.76
N SER A 347 -21.69 -29.84 -6.02
CA SER A 347 -22.32 -31.16 -6.11
C SER A 347 -23.03 -31.36 -7.44
N TRP A 348 -23.59 -30.26 -7.99
CA TRP A 348 -24.21 -30.19 -9.31
C TRP A 348 -23.81 -28.86 -9.97
N SER A 349 -23.59 -28.85 -11.28
CA SER A 349 -23.24 -27.64 -12.08
C SER A 349 -22.16 -26.75 -11.42
N PRO A 350 -20.95 -27.24 -11.16
CA PRO A 350 -19.86 -26.42 -10.67
C PRO A 350 -19.53 -25.34 -11.72
N VAL A 351 -19.51 -24.06 -11.30
CA VAL A 351 -19.28 -22.89 -12.18
C VAL A 351 -18.39 -21.84 -11.55
N SER A 352 -18.01 -22.01 -10.26
CA SER A 352 -17.21 -21.01 -9.55
C SER A 352 -15.84 -20.80 -10.20
N GLY A 353 -15.20 -21.85 -10.70
CA GLY A 353 -13.89 -21.76 -11.36
C GLY A 353 -13.93 -20.84 -12.59
N LYS A 354 -14.86 -21.07 -13.51
CA LYS A 354 -15.05 -20.22 -14.69
C LYS A 354 -15.33 -18.76 -14.33
N LYS A 355 -16.09 -18.53 -13.26
CA LYS A 355 -16.44 -17.17 -12.81
C LYS A 355 -15.27 -16.49 -12.11
N MET A 356 -14.47 -17.21 -11.32
CA MET A 356 -13.23 -16.70 -10.74
C MET A 356 -12.22 -16.34 -11.85
N ASP A 357 -12.06 -17.22 -12.84
CA ASP A 357 -11.20 -16.96 -13.99
C ASP A 357 -11.60 -15.69 -14.75
N ALA A 358 -12.90 -15.47 -14.96
CA ALA A 358 -13.42 -14.27 -15.61
C ALA A 358 -13.13 -12.96 -14.84
N LEU A 359 -12.90 -13.01 -13.54
CA LEU A 359 -12.48 -11.85 -12.74
C LEU A 359 -10.96 -11.65 -12.78
N LEU A 360 -10.19 -12.73 -12.86
CA LEU A 360 -8.72 -12.69 -12.73
C LEU A 360 -7.99 -12.55 -14.06
N SER A 361 -8.45 -13.25 -15.11
CA SER A 361 -7.77 -13.25 -16.42
C SER A 361 -7.67 -11.89 -17.11
N PRO A 362 -8.54 -10.87 -16.84
CA PRO A 362 -8.35 -9.53 -17.39
C PRO A 362 -7.30 -8.71 -16.68
N LEU A 363 -6.80 -9.13 -15.50
CA LEU A 363 -5.83 -8.36 -14.72
C LEU A 363 -4.47 -8.36 -15.43
N LYS A 364 -3.76 -7.23 -15.33
CA LYS A 364 -2.48 -7.03 -16.01
C LYS A 364 -1.44 -8.08 -15.58
N GLY A 365 -0.93 -8.85 -16.55
CA GLY A 365 0.11 -9.87 -16.30
C GLY A 365 -0.35 -11.07 -15.47
N TRP A 366 -1.66 -11.24 -15.26
CA TRP A 366 -2.18 -12.44 -14.60
C TRP A 366 -2.36 -13.55 -15.61
N SER A 367 -1.94 -14.76 -15.25
CA SER A 367 -2.13 -15.93 -16.11
C SER A 367 -2.41 -17.20 -15.30
N ALA A 368 -3.41 -17.95 -15.77
CA ALA A 368 -3.74 -19.24 -15.20
C ALA A 368 -2.60 -20.24 -15.44
N ILE A 369 -2.28 -21.05 -14.44
CA ILE A 369 -1.27 -22.12 -14.54
C ILE A 369 -1.84 -23.29 -15.36
N GLU A 370 -3.09 -23.67 -15.06
CA GLU A 370 -3.86 -24.65 -15.84
C GLU A 370 -5.36 -24.41 -15.65
N ALA A 371 -6.19 -25.19 -16.33
CA ALA A 371 -7.64 -25.16 -16.18
C ALA A 371 -8.06 -25.46 -14.72
N PRO A 372 -9.19 -24.90 -14.24
CA PRO A 372 -9.68 -25.14 -12.89
C PRO A 372 -9.81 -26.62 -12.53
N LEU A 373 -9.29 -27.03 -11.38
CA LEU A 373 -9.55 -28.37 -10.82
C LEU A 373 -10.98 -28.41 -10.28
N THR A 374 -11.80 -29.29 -10.88
CA THR A 374 -13.20 -29.46 -10.46
C THR A 374 -13.34 -30.57 -9.42
N VAL A 375 -13.83 -30.23 -8.23
CA VAL A 375 -14.24 -31.17 -7.18
C VAL A 375 -15.76 -31.27 -7.16
N LYS A 376 -16.29 -32.51 -7.14
CA LYS A 376 -17.74 -32.74 -7.02
C LYS A 376 -18.07 -33.20 -5.61
N SER A 377 -18.54 -32.28 -4.78
CA SER A 377 -18.86 -32.44 -3.37
C SER A 377 -17.60 -32.61 -2.48
N ALA A 378 -16.91 -33.72 -2.56
CA ALA A 378 -15.71 -34.02 -1.79
C ALA A 378 -14.57 -34.50 -2.68
N LEU A 379 -13.33 -34.16 -2.32
CA LEU A 379 -12.15 -34.75 -2.94
C LEU A 379 -12.11 -36.25 -2.65
N ARG A 380 -12.00 -37.07 -3.69
CA ARG A 380 -12.06 -38.52 -3.62
C ARG A 380 -10.72 -39.15 -4.00
N PRO A 381 -10.44 -40.42 -3.57
CA PRO A 381 -9.20 -41.10 -3.92
C PRO A 381 -8.94 -41.20 -5.44
N ASP A 382 -9.98 -41.28 -6.26
CA ASP A 382 -9.86 -41.29 -7.74
C ASP A 382 -9.43 -39.95 -8.33
N GLN A 383 -9.42 -38.88 -7.56
CA GLN A 383 -8.92 -37.53 -7.94
C GLN A 383 -7.50 -37.26 -7.41
N GLU A 384 -6.89 -38.17 -6.67
CA GLU A 384 -5.55 -38.00 -6.10
C GLU A 384 -4.52 -37.63 -7.18
N ALA A 385 -4.53 -38.33 -8.30
CA ALA A 385 -3.63 -38.03 -9.43
C ALA A 385 -3.86 -36.64 -10.06
N GLN A 386 -5.07 -36.07 -9.95
CA GLN A 386 -5.36 -34.76 -10.49
C GLN A 386 -4.79 -33.64 -9.60
N ILE A 387 -4.95 -33.79 -8.28
CA ILE A 387 -4.42 -32.79 -7.32
C ILE A 387 -2.89 -32.89 -7.23
N GLU A 388 -2.32 -34.10 -7.37
CA GLU A 388 -0.88 -34.29 -7.44
C GLU A 388 -0.29 -33.60 -8.69
N ARG A 389 -0.90 -33.79 -9.85
CA ARG A 389 -0.50 -33.10 -11.09
C ARG A 389 -0.60 -31.58 -10.95
N LEU A 390 -1.66 -31.05 -10.33
CA LEU A 390 -1.79 -29.62 -10.07
C LEU A 390 -0.64 -29.14 -9.20
N ALA A 391 -0.31 -29.86 -8.13
CA ALA A 391 0.82 -29.54 -7.26
C ALA A 391 2.16 -29.58 -8.00
N ASP A 392 2.39 -30.58 -8.87
CA ASP A 392 3.59 -30.68 -9.71
C ASP A 392 3.71 -29.50 -10.65
N THR A 393 2.60 -29.13 -11.32
CA THR A 393 2.56 -28.02 -12.28
C THR A 393 2.85 -26.70 -11.58
N ILE A 394 2.21 -26.43 -10.42
CA ILE A 394 2.47 -25.24 -9.62
C ILE A 394 3.92 -25.20 -9.11
N ALA A 395 4.43 -26.32 -8.55
CA ALA A 395 5.79 -26.37 -8.03
C ALA A 395 6.83 -26.13 -9.15
N ALA A 396 6.62 -26.71 -10.33
CA ALA A 396 7.49 -26.47 -11.48
C ALA A 396 7.43 -25.01 -11.95
N ASP A 397 6.25 -24.37 -11.90
CA ASP A 397 6.09 -22.95 -12.27
C ASP A 397 6.74 -22.02 -11.24
N VAL A 398 6.59 -22.31 -9.93
CA VAL A 398 7.31 -21.59 -8.86
C VAL A 398 8.82 -21.68 -9.01
N ALA A 399 9.32 -22.82 -9.47
CA ALA A 399 10.76 -23.05 -9.63
C ALA A 399 11.38 -22.36 -10.87
N LYS A 400 10.55 -21.91 -11.83
CA LYS A 400 11.06 -21.18 -13.01
C LYS A 400 11.67 -19.86 -12.58
N ASP A 401 12.85 -19.53 -13.12
CA ASP A 401 13.46 -18.22 -12.90
C ASP A 401 12.69 -17.15 -13.67
N PRO A 402 12.23 -16.05 -13.03
CA PRO A 402 11.61 -14.94 -13.74
C PRO A 402 12.57 -14.24 -14.72
N ALA A 403 13.88 -14.46 -14.60
CA ALA A 403 14.89 -13.93 -15.52
C ALA A 403 14.84 -14.55 -16.91
N THR A 404 14.00 -15.56 -17.17
CA THR A 404 13.88 -16.24 -18.47
C THR A 404 12.84 -15.65 -19.42
N ASP A 405 12.21 -14.52 -19.11
CA ASP A 405 11.47 -13.72 -20.09
C ASP A 405 12.44 -12.79 -20.84
N THR A 406 13.40 -13.42 -21.47
CA THR A 406 14.43 -12.82 -22.29
C THR A 406 14.16 -13.18 -23.76
N ASP A 407 14.74 -12.45 -24.70
CA ASP A 407 14.75 -12.80 -26.12
C ASP A 407 15.46 -14.15 -26.38
N GLU A 408 15.51 -14.58 -27.64
CA GLU A 408 16.21 -15.81 -28.06
C GLU A 408 17.70 -15.84 -27.70
N ASN A 409 18.29 -14.69 -27.35
CA ASN A 409 19.69 -14.51 -26.94
C ASN A 409 19.88 -14.37 -25.43
N GLY A 410 18.80 -14.39 -24.64
CA GLY A 410 18.84 -14.24 -23.18
C GLY A 410 18.88 -12.78 -22.71
N GLU A 411 18.52 -11.80 -23.56
CA GLU A 411 18.53 -10.37 -23.24
C GLU A 411 17.13 -9.83 -23.00
N LYS A 412 17.02 -8.84 -22.08
CA LYS A 412 15.81 -8.04 -21.87
C LYS A 412 15.96 -6.71 -22.59
N HIS A 413 14.93 -6.34 -23.32
CA HIS A 413 14.85 -5.09 -24.05
C HIS A 413 13.88 -4.12 -23.37
N ARG A 414 14.15 -2.83 -23.49
CA ARG A 414 13.26 -1.76 -23.01
C ARG A 414 12.60 -1.09 -24.20
N PHE A 415 11.27 -1.08 -24.21
CA PHE A 415 10.47 -0.43 -25.23
C PHE A 415 9.72 0.75 -24.63
N VAL A 416 10.00 1.97 -25.09
CA VAL A 416 9.40 3.21 -24.56
C VAL A 416 8.31 3.71 -25.49
N CYS A 417 7.12 3.91 -24.94
CA CYS A 417 6.00 4.52 -25.68
C CYS A 417 6.31 5.98 -26.00
N LYS A 418 6.36 6.32 -27.29
CA LYS A 418 6.63 7.67 -27.80
C LYS A 418 5.53 8.69 -27.47
N VAL A 419 4.33 8.20 -27.08
CA VAL A 419 3.19 9.07 -26.79
C VAL A 419 3.18 9.53 -25.35
N CYS A 420 3.45 8.62 -24.37
CA CYS A 420 3.31 8.92 -22.95
C CYS A 420 4.54 8.56 -22.09
N GLY A 421 5.61 8.02 -22.68
CA GLY A 421 6.82 7.65 -21.95
C GLY A 421 6.73 6.34 -21.15
N TYR A 422 5.63 5.61 -21.23
CA TYR A 422 5.51 4.29 -20.58
C TYR A 422 6.60 3.34 -21.09
N VAL A 423 7.24 2.60 -20.17
CA VAL A 423 8.28 1.62 -20.49
C VAL A 423 7.71 0.21 -20.35
N TYR A 424 7.87 -0.60 -21.39
CA TYR A 424 7.67 -2.05 -21.39
C TYR A 424 9.03 -2.71 -21.36
N GLU A 425 9.25 -3.66 -20.46
CA GLU A 425 10.49 -4.46 -20.37
C GLU A 425 10.16 -5.94 -20.63
N GLY A 426 10.87 -6.54 -21.60
CA GLY A 426 10.68 -7.95 -21.99
C GLY A 426 11.56 -8.34 -23.17
N GLY A 427 11.58 -9.62 -23.52
CA GLY A 427 12.39 -10.11 -24.64
C GLY A 427 11.97 -9.54 -26.01
N THR A 428 10.67 -9.37 -26.23
CA THR A 428 10.09 -8.78 -27.45
C THR A 428 8.80 -8.03 -27.12
N LEU A 429 8.52 -6.94 -27.84
CA LEU A 429 7.24 -6.26 -27.73
C LEU A 429 6.19 -7.00 -28.59
N PRO A 430 5.07 -7.52 -28.03
CA PRO A 430 4.03 -8.18 -28.81
C PRO A 430 3.44 -7.26 -29.90
N GLU A 431 3.13 -7.80 -31.08
CA GLU A 431 2.60 -6.99 -32.21
C GLU A 431 1.24 -6.35 -31.89
N ASP A 432 0.44 -7.00 -31.05
CA ASP A 432 -0.88 -6.52 -30.62
C ASP A 432 -0.85 -5.70 -29.31
N TYR A 433 0.36 -5.39 -28.81
CA TYR A 433 0.52 -4.67 -27.54
C TYR A 433 -0.10 -3.28 -27.60
N LYS A 434 -0.83 -2.94 -26.56
CA LYS A 434 -1.38 -1.59 -26.35
C LYS A 434 -0.82 -0.98 -25.09
N CYS A 435 -0.36 0.24 -25.18
CA CYS A 435 0.14 0.99 -24.03
C CYS A 435 -0.94 1.10 -22.93
N PRO A 436 -0.67 0.62 -21.72
CA PRO A 436 -1.67 0.64 -20.64
C PRO A 436 -2.02 2.05 -20.15
N LEU A 437 -1.16 3.06 -20.42
CA LEU A 437 -1.42 4.44 -20.01
C LEU A 437 -2.21 5.25 -21.05
N CYS A 438 -1.92 5.08 -22.35
CA CYS A 438 -2.50 5.93 -23.38
C CYS A 438 -3.21 5.17 -24.51
N GLY A 439 -3.22 3.83 -24.50
CA GLY A 439 -3.87 2.98 -25.50
C GLY A 439 -3.14 2.93 -26.86
N ALA A 440 -1.96 3.55 -27.01
CA ALA A 440 -1.18 3.53 -28.25
C ALA A 440 -0.72 2.09 -28.57
N GLY A 441 -0.77 1.70 -29.84
CA GLY A 441 -0.32 0.39 -30.30
C GLY A 441 1.20 0.20 -30.28
N ALA A 442 1.66 -1.03 -30.56
CA ALA A 442 3.08 -1.39 -30.53
C ALA A 442 3.94 -0.50 -31.45
N GLU A 443 3.39 -0.01 -32.54
CA GLU A 443 4.04 0.87 -33.53
C GLU A 443 4.49 2.23 -32.94
N TYR A 444 3.95 2.62 -31.82
CA TYR A 444 4.33 3.84 -31.09
C TYR A 444 5.42 3.60 -30.03
N PHE A 445 5.94 2.39 -29.93
CA PHE A 445 7.06 2.10 -29.05
C PHE A 445 8.38 2.19 -29.80
N ARG A 446 9.44 2.59 -29.09
CA ARG A 446 10.81 2.49 -29.54
C ARG A 446 11.60 1.65 -28.55
N GLU A 447 12.47 0.82 -29.06
CA GLU A 447 13.46 0.15 -28.24
C GLU A 447 14.51 1.17 -27.76
N GLU A 448 14.82 1.13 -26.46
CA GLU A 448 15.95 1.86 -25.87
C GLU A 448 17.11 0.87 -25.68
N ALA A 449 18.25 1.23 -26.25
CA ALA A 449 19.48 0.43 -26.14
C ALA A 449 20.08 0.52 -24.74
#